data_61bcd16b44631e0a7acd083b3d1df4af
#
_entry.id   61bcd16b44631e0a7acd083b3d1df4af
#
_cell.length_a   1.000
_cell.length_b   1.000
_cell.length_c   1.000
_cell.angle_alpha   90.00
_cell.angle_beta   90.00
_cell.angle_gamma   90.00
#
_symmetry.space_group_name_H-M   'P 1'
#
loop_
_entity.id
_entity.type
_entity.pdbx_description
1 polymer ?
#
loop_
_entity_poly.entity_id
_entity_poly.type
_entity_poly.pdbx_seq_one_letter_code
_entity_poly.pdbx_strand_id
1 'polypeptide(L)'
;MYRRTLEQMLAMASAYDEKAEIIAEEYGLEYKLQGNKMIYYSYFGKIDGYYKITIDLDTGKQTRKRLAYEKTPKHLKGRINYYVG
;
A
#
# COMPACT_ATOMS: atom_id res chain seq x y z
N MET A 1 13.61 17.37 3.61
CA MET A 1 13.81 16.23 2.68
C MET A 1 12.66 16.19 1.67
N TYR A 2 12.99 16.16 0.41
CA TYR A 2 11.98 16.12 -0.65
C TYR A 2 11.44 14.70 -0.81
N ARG A 3 10.13 14.55 -0.75
CA ARG A 3 9.46 13.26 -0.98
C ARG A 3 8.61 13.38 -2.25
N ARG A 4 8.72 12.40 -3.12
CA ARG A 4 7.93 12.36 -4.34
C ARG A 4 6.44 12.20 -4.03
N THR A 5 5.60 12.89 -4.81
CA THR A 5 4.17 12.68 -4.73
C THR A 5 3.76 11.40 -5.44
N LEU A 6 2.58 10.89 -5.15
CA LEU A 6 2.07 9.70 -5.82
C LEU A 6 1.97 9.93 -7.34
N GLU A 7 1.50 11.11 -7.77
CA GLU A 7 1.45 11.47 -9.18
C GLU A 7 2.82 11.40 -9.85
N GLN A 8 3.84 11.94 -9.20
CA GLN A 8 5.20 11.89 -9.72
C GLN A 8 5.69 10.45 -9.89
N MET A 9 5.43 9.61 -8.90
CA MET A 9 5.84 8.21 -8.95
C MET A 9 5.12 7.44 -10.06
N LEU A 10 3.84 7.69 -10.26
CA LEU A 10 3.08 7.05 -11.33
C LEU A 10 3.57 7.45 -12.73
N ALA A 11 4.10 8.67 -12.85
CA ALA A 11 4.64 9.18 -14.11
C ALA A 11 6.05 8.64 -14.41
N MET A 12 6.73 8.03 -13.46
CA MET A 12 8.11 7.55 -13.61
C MET A 12 8.21 6.21 -14.35
N ALA A 13 7.11 5.51 -14.54
CA ALA A 13 7.10 4.21 -15.19
C ALA A 13 5.82 4.01 -15.99
N SER A 14 5.86 3.12 -16.97
CA SER A 14 4.69 2.77 -17.79
C SER A 14 4.02 1.49 -17.31
N ALA A 15 4.83 0.51 -16.87
CA ALA A 15 4.31 -0.78 -16.44
C ALA A 15 3.82 -0.73 -14.99
N TYR A 16 2.77 -1.47 -14.69
CA TYR A 16 2.17 -1.49 -13.34
C TYR A 16 3.12 -2.04 -12.29
N ASP A 17 3.87 -3.07 -12.60
CA ASP A 17 4.85 -3.64 -11.68
C ASP A 17 5.93 -2.63 -11.31
N GLU A 18 6.42 -1.86 -12.27
CA GLU A 18 7.40 -0.81 -12.03
C GLU A 18 6.83 0.32 -11.19
N LYS A 19 5.60 0.75 -11.49
CA LYS A 19 4.91 1.78 -10.70
C LYS A 19 4.77 1.36 -9.24
N ALA A 20 4.30 0.13 -9.02
CA ALA A 20 4.12 -0.40 -7.68
C ALA A 20 5.45 -0.49 -6.94
N GLU A 21 6.50 -0.93 -7.60
CA GLU A 21 7.83 -1.04 -7.01
C GLU A 21 8.39 0.32 -6.59
N ILE A 22 8.23 1.34 -7.42
CA ILE A 22 8.66 2.70 -7.10
C ILE A 22 7.94 3.22 -5.84
N ILE A 23 6.63 3.01 -5.77
CA ILE A 23 5.84 3.42 -4.61
C ILE A 23 6.28 2.65 -3.37
N ALA A 24 6.47 1.35 -3.49
CA ALA A 24 6.87 0.51 -2.37
C ALA A 24 8.23 0.90 -1.82
N GLU A 25 9.18 1.22 -2.67
CA GLU A 25 10.51 1.67 -2.26
C GLU A 25 10.45 3.02 -1.54
N GLU A 26 9.65 3.96 -2.06
CA GLU A 26 9.53 5.29 -1.47
C GLU A 26 8.92 5.25 -0.07
N TYR A 27 7.96 4.37 0.15
CA TYR A 27 7.26 4.28 1.44
C TYR A 27 7.72 3.11 2.31
N GLY A 28 8.58 2.25 1.80
CA GLY A 28 9.03 1.08 2.55
C GLY A 28 7.91 0.07 2.78
N LEU A 29 7.15 -0.23 1.73
CA LEU A 29 5.97 -1.09 1.84
C LEU A 29 6.22 -2.47 1.25
N GLU A 30 5.60 -3.48 1.88
CA GLU A 30 5.38 -4.76 1.25
C GLU A 30 3.98 -4.75 0.64
N TYR A 31 3.85 -5.27 -0.57
CA TYR A 31 2.63 -5.14 -1.33
C TYR A 31 2.34 -6.37 -2.19
N LYS A 32 1.14 -6.40 -2.74
CA LYS A 32 0.70 -7.37 -3.72
C LYS A 32 0.16 -6.61 -4.92
N LEU A 33 0.50 -7.07 -6.12
CA LEU A 33 0.00 -6.47 -7.35
C LEU A 33 -1.11 -7.34 -7.96
N GLN A 34 -2.24 -6.73 -8.26
CA GLN A 34 -3.35 -7.37 -8.96
C GLN A 34 -3.79 -6.47 -10.12
N GLY A 35 -3.39 -6.82 -11.35
CA GLY A 35 -3.69 -5.99 -12.52
C GLY A 35 -3.15 -4.60 -12.36
N ASN A 36 -4.02 -3.59 -12.38
CA ASN A 36 -3.66 -2.19 -12.19
C ASN A 36 -3.79 -1.72 -10.74
N LYS A 37 -3.96 -2.64 -9.79
CA LYS A 37 -4.13 -2.33 -8.37
C LYS A 37 -2.93 -2.79 -7.56
N MET A 38 -2.40 -1.88 -6.75
CA MET A 38 -1.40 -2.19 -5.73
C MET A 38 -2.12 -2.31 -4.39
N ILE A 39 -1.98 -3.45 -3.74
CA ILE A 39 -2.69 -3.75 -2.50
C ILE A 39 -1.66 -3.99 -1.40
N TYR A 40 -1.86 -3.34 -0.27
CA TYR A 40 -1.03 -3.60 0.90
C TYR A 40 -1.86 -3.49 2.18
N TYR A 41 -1.32 -4.07 3.25
CA TYR A 41 -2.00 -4.13 4.54
C TYR A 41 -1.17 -3.35 5.54
N SER A 42 -1.84 -2.57 6.36
CA SER A 42 -1.18 -1.73 7.35
C SER A 42 -1.86 -1.82 8.70
N TYR A 43 -1.07 -1.80 9.75
CA TYR A 43 -1.54 -1.65 11.12
C TYR A 43 -1.11 -0.29 11.63
N PHE A 44 -2.06 0.49 12.10
CA PHE A 44 -1.80 1.81 12.67
C PHE A 44 -1.97 1.72 14.18
N GLY A 45 -0.85 1.71 14.91
CA GLY A 45 -0.85 1.52 16.36
C GLY A 45 -1.63 2.59 17.11
N LYS A 46 -1.60 3.83 16.64
CA LYS A 46 -2.27 4.95 17.28
C LYS A 46 -3.78 4.77 17.38
N ILE A 47 -4.39 4.13 16.39
CA ILE A 47 -5.84 3.90 16.37
C ILE A 47 -6.20 2.42 16.51
N ASP A 48 -5.20 1.58 16.74
CA ASP A 48 -5.34 0.13 16.89
C ASP A 48 -6.18 -0.48 15.77
N GLY A 49 -5.83 -0.15 14.54
CA GLY A 49 -6.61 -0.58 13.38
C GLY A 49 -5.79 -1.22 12.28
N TYR A 50 -6.33 -2.30 11.72
CA TYR A 50 -5.82 -2.97 10.54
C TYR A 50 -6.57 -2.48 9.31
N TYR A 51 -5.84 -2.18 8.25
CA TYR A 51 -6.43 -1.65 7.02
C TYR A 51 -5.89 -2.37 5.80
N LYS A 52 -6.78 -2.62 4.85
CA LYS A 52 -6.42 -2.99 3.50
C LYS A 52 -6.44 -1.72 2.67
N ILE A 53 -5.31 -1.39 2.06
CA ILE A 53 -5.16 -0.19 1.25
C ILE A 53 -4.95 -0.62 -0.21
N THR A 54 -5.72 0.00 -1.09
CA THR A 54 -5.64 -0.28 -2.54
C THR A 54 -5.33 1.02 -3.26
N ILE A 55 -4.31 1.00 -4.12
CA ILE A 55 -3.97 2.13 -4.97
C ILE A 55 -4.23 1.74 -6.42
N ASP A 56 -5.05 2.54 -7.09
CA ASP A 56 -5.26 2.42 -8.53
C ASP A 56 -4.06 3.03 -9.24
N LEU A 57 -3.30 2.22 -9.96
CA LEU A 57 -2.06 2.65 -10.61
C LEU A 57 -2.28 3.45 -11.89
N ASP A 58 -3.51 3.53 -12.38
CA ASP A 58 -3.85 4.38 -13.52
C ASP A 58 -4.19 5.81 -13.07
N THR A 59 -4.94 5.93 -11.97
CA THR A 59 -5.48 7.21 -11.52
C THR A 59 -4.81 7.76 -10.26
N GLY A 60 -4.13 6.90 -9.50
CA GLY A 60 -3.57 7.26 -8.21
C GLY A 60 -4.60 7.27 -7.08
N LYS A 61 -5.83 6.89 -7.36
CA LYS A 61 -6.88 6.88 -6.35
C LYS A 61 -6.60 5.81 -5.30
N GLN A 62 -6.68 6.19 -4.03
CA GLN A 62 -6.49 5.29 -2.90
C GLN A 62 -7.82 5.00 -2.22
N THR A 63 -8.01 3.75 -1.87
CA THR A 63 -9.14 3.32 -1.05
C THR A 63 -8.63 2.58 0.17
N ARG A 64 -9.29 2.76 1.31
CA ARG A 64 -8.94 2.09 2.57
C ARG A 64 -10.15 1.38 3.12
N LYS A 65 -9.93 0.13 3.55
CA LYS A 65 -10.97 -0.65 4.18
C LYS A 65 -10.45 -1.18 5.51
N ARG A 66 -11.16 -0.89 6.60
CA ARG A 66 -10.81 -1.40 7.91
C ARG A 66 -11.12 -2.90 7.99
N LEU A 67 -10.20 -3.67 8.55
CA LEU A 67 -10.35 -5.10 8.72
C LEU A 67 -10.48 -5.44 10.20
N ALA A 68 -11.39 -6.35 10.52
CA ALA A 68 -11.41 -6.95 11.84
C ALA A 68 -10.19 -7.85 12.00
N TYR A 69 -9.59 -7.85 13.19
CA TYR A 69 -8.38 -8.64 13.47
C TYR A 69 -8.58 -10.12 13.10
N GLU A 70 -9.72 -10.68 13.47
CA GLU A 70 -10.03 -12.09 13.21
C GLU A 70 -10.16 -12.42 11.73
N LYS A 71 -10.47 -11.42 10.91
CA LYS A 71 -10.63 -11.57 9.46
C LYS A 71 -9.34 -11.31 8.69
N THR A 72 -8.28 -10.90 9.37
CA THR A 72 -7.00 -10.68 8.73
C THR A 72 -6.41 -12.04 8.36
N PRO A 73 -6.17 -12.34 7.09
CA PRO A 73 -5.62 -13.63 6.69
C PRO A 73 -4.27 -13.89 7.37
N LYS A 74 -4.11 -15.07 7.96
CA LYS A 74 -2.90 -15.45 8.69
C LYS A 74 -1.64 -15.35 7.83
N HIS A 75 -1.75 -15.73 6.56
CA HIS A 75 -0.62 -15.69 5.64
C HIS A 75 -0.18 -14.26 5.29
N LEU A 76 -1.01 -13.27 5.56
CA LEU A 76 -0.69 -11.86 5.33
C LEU A 76 -0.16 -11.17 6.58
N LYS A 77 -0.24 -11.81 7.75
CA LYS A 77 0.25 -11.21 9.00
C LYS A 77 1.74 -10.93 8.97
N GLY A 78 2.52 -11.73 8.24
CA GLY A 78 3.95 -11.49 8.05
C GLY A 78 4.24 -10.36 7.05
N ARG A 79 3.22 -9.86 6.36
CA ARG A 79 3.35 -8.80 5.35
C ARG A 79 2.60 -7.54 5.71
N ILE A 80 2.27 -7.38 6.99
CA ILE A 80 1.60 -6.19 7.47
C ILE A 80 2.64 -5.12 7.73
N ASN A 81 2.41 -3.95 7.18
CA ASN A 81 3.24 -2.78 7.41
C ASN A 81 2.78 -2.09 8.69
N TYR A 82 3.68 -1.93 9.66
CA TYR A 82 3.35 -1.38 10.97
C TYR A 82 3.74 0.09 11.07
N TYR A 83 2.81 0.91 11.51
CA TYR A 83 3.03 2.33 11.76
C TYR A 83 2.75 2.66 13.22
N VAL A 84 3.68 3.34 13.86
CA VAL A 84 3.65 3.62 15.29
C VAL A 84 3.19 5.06 15.54
N GLY A 85 2.28 5.50 15.07
CA GLY A 85 1.95 6.88 15.32
C GLY A 85 0.80 7.41 14.48
#